data_d12f553885c48d855c529f43701f17c3
#
_entry.id   d12f553885c48d855c529f43701f17c3
#
_cell.length_a   1.000
_cell.length_b   1.000
_cell.length_c   1.000
_cell.angle_alpha   90.00
_cell.angle_beta   90.00
_cell.angle_gamma   90.00
#
_symmetry.space_group_name_H-M   'P 1'
#
loop_
_entity.id
_entity.type
_entity.pdbx_description
1 polymer ?
#
loop_
_entity_poly.entity_id
_entity_poly.type
_entity_poly.pdbx_seq_one_letter_code
_entity_poly.pdbx_strand_id
1 'polypeptide(L)'
;MDIDIRKGIKKDLPQVLALIKELADYEKSLDQVDVTLEQLEKDGFDGHPHYYLLVAEEKGEIIGVCFYFIRYSTWKGKVLFLEDFVVKEEYRRMGIGGMLFEETIRIANKENMDGLHWQVLDWNT
;
A
#
# COMPACT_ATOMS: atom_id res chain seq x y z
N MET A 1 -18.99 11.69 2.69
CA MET A 1 -17.74 11.19 3.28
C MET A 1 -16.58 11.74 2.46
N ASP A 2 -15.69 12.47 3.11
CA ASP A 2 -14.57 13.11 2.42
C ASP A 2 -13.33 12.24 2.52
N ILE A 3 -13.02 11.55 1.43
CA ILE A 3 -11.85 10.68 1.36
C ILE A 3 -10.76 11.38 0.56
N ASP A 4 -9.58 11.52 1.18
CA ASP A 4 -8.42 12.09 0.52
C ASP A 4 -7.43 10.97 0.17
N ILE A 5 -7.15 10.81 -1.12
CA ILE A 5 -6.14 9.86 -1.59
C ILE A 5 -4.85 10.65 -1.82
N ARG A 6 -3.82 10.32 -1.07
CA ARG A 6 -2.57 11.07 -1.11
C ARG A 6 -1.37 10.17 -0.85
N LYS A 7 -0.19 10.69 -1.12
CA LYS A 7 1.03 9.96 -0.75
C LYS A 7 1.14 9.88 0.76
N GLY A 8 1.57 8.73 1.27
CA GLY A 8 1.80 8.55 2.68
C GLY A 8 3.02 9.32 3.13
N ILE A 9 2.97 9.83 4.37
CA ILE A 9 4.09 10.50 5.01
C ILE A 9 4.49 9.74 6.26
N LYS A 10 5.65 10.08 6.80
CA LYS A 10 6.23 9.32 7.92
C LYS A 10 5.27 9.17 9.10
N LYS A 11 4.53 10.23 9.44
CA LYS A 11 3.62 10.20 10.58
C LYS A 11 2.42 9.27 10.37
N ASP A 12 2.16 8.83 9.14
CA ASP A 12 1.09 7.87 8.85
C ASP A 12 1.47 6.44 9.25
N LEU A 13 2.76 6.16 9.41
CA LEU A 13 3.25 4.80 9.56
C LEU A 13 2.68 4.01 10.74
N PRO A 14 2.41 4.60 11.91
CA PRO A 14 1.75 3.82 12.97
C PRO A 14 0.41 3.26 12.53
N GLN A 15 -0.41 4.05 11.86
CA GLN A 15 -1.71 3.59 11.36
C GLN A 15 -1.55 2.61 10.20
N VAL A 16 -0.56 2.84 9.32
CA VAL A 16 -0.25 1.94 8.22
C VAL A 16 0.13 0.56 8.74
N LEU A 17 1.04 0.53 9.73
CA LEU A 17 1.47 -0.75 10.31
C LEU A 17 0.31 -1.50 10.95
N ALA A 18 -0.60 -0.78 11.60
CA ALA A 18 -1.80 -1.38 12.20
C ALA A 18 -2.66 -2.05 11.12
N LEU A 19 -2.84 -1.40 9.96
CA LEU A 19 -3.60 -1.99 8.86
C LEU A 19 -2.90 -3.21 8.27
N ILE A 20 -1.57 -3.18 8.14
CA ILE A 20 -0.80 -4.33 7.66
C ILE A 20 -0.99 -5.52 8.60
N LYS A 21 -0.96 -5.28 9.90
CA LYS A 21 -1.16 -6.33 10.89
C LYS A 21 -2.59 -6.85 10.85
N GLU A 22 -3.56 -5.98 10.62
CA GLU A 22 -4.95 -6.40 10.46
C GLU A 22 -5.10 -7.33 9.26
N LEU A 23 -4.47 -6.98 8.13
CA LEU A 23 -4.48 -7.82 6.95
C LEU A 23 -3.81 -9.17 7.23
N ALA A 24 -2.64 -9.14 7.88
CA ALA A 24 -1.92 -10.37 8.22
C ALA A 24 -2.73 -11.28 9.16
N ASP A 25 -3.46 -10.68 10.11
CA ASP A 25 -4.33 -11.43 11.00
C ASP A 25 -5.48 -12.07 10.23
N TYR A 26 -6.08 -11.34 9.29
CA TYR A 26 -7.11 -11.86 8.41
C TYR A 26 -6.59 -13.06 7.61
N GLU A 27 -5.33 -13.00 7.16
CA GLU A 27 -4.67 -14.07 6.41
C GLU A 27 -4.08 -15.15 7.31
N LYS A 28 -4.32 -15.07 8.61
CA LYS A 28 -3.85 -16.05 9.62
C LYS A 28 -2.32 -16.14 9.66
N SER A 29 -1.65 -15.02 9.39
CA SER A 29 -0.19 -14.96 9.33
C SER A 29 0.39 -13.82 10.18
N LEU A 30 -0.36 -13.37 11.21
CA LEU A 30 0.06 -12.25 12.05
C LEU A 30 1.43 -12.48 12.69
N ASP A 31 1.72 -13.74 13.07
CA ASP A 31 2.99 -14.11 13.66
C ASP A 31 4.18 -13.97 12.70
N GLN A 32 3.93 -13.78 11.43
CA GLN A 32 4.98 -13.59 10.43
C GLN A 32 5.33 -12.13 10.19
N VAL A 33 4.64 -11.19 10.82
CA VAL A 33 4.93 -9.76 10.68
C VAL A 33 6.03 -9.40 11.66
N ASP A 34 7.25 -9.33 11.15
CA ASP A 34 8.44 -8.99 11.95
C ASP A 34 8.89 -7.54 11.78
N VAL A 35 8.37 -6.84 10.79
CA VAL A 35 8.77 -5.47 10.52
C VAL A 35 8.28 -4.56 11.65
N THR A 36 9.13 -3.62 12.05
CA THR A 36 8.81 -2.66 13.13
C THR A 36 8.53 -1.29 12.55
N LEU A 37 7.90 -0.43 13.34
CA LEU A 37 7.66 0.95 12.96
C LEU A 37 8.98 1.65 12.62
N GLU A 38 10.00 1.45 13.44
CA GLU A 38 11.32 2.03 13.23
C GLU A 38 11.93 1.58 11.89
N GLN A 39 11.77 0.32 11.56
CA GLN A 39 12.26 -0.23 10.31
C GLN A 39 11.52 0.37 9.11
N LEU A 40 10.19 0.51 9.21
CA LEU A 40 9.40 1.15 8.16
C LEU A 40 9.83 2.60 7.94
N GLU A 41 10.09 3.33 9.03
CA GLU A 41 10.55 4.71 8.93
C GLU A 41 11.88 4.79 8.18
N LYS A 42 12.81 3.94 8.55
CA LYS A 42 14.12 3.92 7.94
C LYS A 42 14.08 3.54 6.46
N ASP A 43 13.32 2.50 6.14
CA ASP A 43 13.32 1.95 4.79
C ASP A 43 12.52 2.80 3.80
N GLY A 44 11.61 3.61 4.26
CA GLY A 44 10.75 4.42 3.39
C GLY A 44 11.06 5.90 3.37
N PHE A 45 11.63 6.45 4.44
CA PHE A 45 11.70 7.90 4.63
C PHE A 45 13.08 8.43 4.98
N ASP A 46 14.13 7.64 4.74
CA ASP A 46 15.50 8.01 5.07
C ASP A 46 16.34 8.32 3.81
N GLY A 47 15.73 8.91 2.80
CA GLY A 47 16.44 9.38 1.62
C GLY A 47 16.56 8.40 0.46
N HIS A 48 16.51 7.10 0.74
CA HIS A 48 16.58 6.05 -0.28
C HIS A 48 15.43 5.06 -0.10
N PRO A 49 14.21 5.44 -0.51
CA PRO A 49 13.04 4.62 -0.22
C PRO A 49 13.10 3.27 -0.92
N HIS A 50 12.80 2.22 -0.17
CA HIS A 50 12.65 0.87 -0.69
C HIS A 50 11.18 0.55 -1.00
N TYR A 51 10.29 1.44 -0.62
CA TYR A 51 8.86 1.30 -0.89
C TYR A 51 8.21 2.68 -0.95
N TYR A 52 6.98 2.71 -1.44
CA TYR A 52 6.17 3.93 -1.53
C TYR A 52 4.78 3.63 -0.99
N LEU A 53 4.10 4.68 -0.52
CA LEU A 53 2.76 4.55 0.05
C LEU A 53 1.79 5.50 -0.62
N LEU A 54 0.60 4.98 -0.92
CA LEU A 54 -0.59 5.81 -1.07
C LEU A 54 -1.50 5.49 0.10
N VAL A 55 -2.15 6.49 0.64
CA VAL A 55 -3.09 6.31 1.73
C VAL A 55 -4.42 6.94 1.39
N ALA A 56 -5.48 6.38 1.93
CA ALA A 56 -6.81 6.97 1.92
C ALA A 56 -7.08 7.47 3.34
N GLU A 57 -7.32 8.76 3.45
CA GLU A 57 -7.52 9.39 4.75
C GLU A 57 -8.92 9.97 4.85
N GLU A 58 -9.57 9.76 5.98
CA GLU A 58 -10.81 10.43 6.33
C GLU A 58 -10.66 11.07 7.70
N LYS A 59 -10.71 12.41 7.76
CA LYS A 59 -10.66 13.17 9.02
C LYS A 59 -9.51 12.74 9.93
N GLY A 60 -8.32 12.57 9.33
CA GLY A 60 -7.13 12.22 10.10
C GLY A 60 -6.92 10.74 10.33
N GLU A 61 -7.88 9.90 9.96
CA GLU A 61 -7.77 8.46 10.09
C GLU A 61 -7.35 7.84 8.76
N ILE A 62 -6.34 6.98 8.79
CA ILE A 62 -5.92 6.22 7.60
C ILE A 62 -6.81 4.99 7.51
N ILE A 63 -7.63 4.95 6.47
CA ILE A 63 -8.62 3.89 6.27
C ILE A 63 -8.29 2.96 5.13
N GLY A 64 -7.26 3.29 4.35
CA GLY A 64 -6.80 2.42 3.28
C GLY A 64 -5.35 2.72 2.93
N VAL A 65 -4.66 1.72 2.41
CA VAL A 65 -3.24 1.79 2.09
C VAL A 65 -2.97 1.02 0.81
N CYS A 66 -2.15 1.61 -0.05
CA CYS A 66 -1.51 0.91 -1.15
C CYS A 66 -0.01 1.02 -0.92
N PHE A 67 0.62 -0.12 -0.69
CA PHE A 67 2.04 -0.21 -0.38
C PHE A 67 2.71 -0.82 -1.61
N TYR A 68 3.61 -0.08 -2.27
CA TYR A 68 4.17 -0.55 -3.53
C TYR A 68 5.66 -0.25 -3.63
N PHE A 69 6.31 -0.90 -4.56
CA PHE A 69 7.70 -0.64 -4.88
C PHE A 69 7.94 -0.81 -6.38
N ILE A 70 9.09 -0.34 -6.84
CA ILE A 70 9.44 -0.44 -8.26
C ILE A 70 10.34 -1.66 -8.42
N ARG A 71 9.85 -2.62 -9.21
CA ARG A 71 10.58 -3.83 -9.52
C ARG A 71 11.11 -3.72 -10.95
N TYR A 72 12.33 -4.15 -11.17
CA TYR A 72 12.84 -4.16 -12.53
C TYR A 72 12.75 -5.56 -13.11
N SER A 73 12.04 -5.69 -14.23
CA SER A 73 11.93 -6.94 -14.97
C SER A 73 12.86 -6.85 -16.17
N THR A 74 13.75 -7.84 -16.33
CA THR A 74 14.66 -7.86 -17.48
C THR A 74 13.90 -8.09 -18.80
N TRP A 75 12.64 -8.55 -18.71
CA TRP A 75 11.82 -8.77 -19.90
C TRP A 75 10.87 -7.61 -20.18
N LYS A 76 10.41 -6.90 -19.14
CA LYS A 76 9.35 -5.89 -19.26
C LYS A 76 9.81 -4.47 -18.93
N GLY A 77 10.91 -4.31 -18.20
CA GLY A 77 11.37 -3.01 -17.75
C GLY A 77 10.91 -2.69 -16.33
N LYS A 78 10.59 -1.42 -16.07
CA LYS A 78 10.17 -0.98 -14.75
C LYS A 78 8.73 -1.39 -14.50
N VAL A 79 8.50 -2.09 -13.39
CA VAL A 79 7.17 -2.56 -13.01
C VAL A 79 6.82 -2.02 -11.63
N LEU A 80 5.68 -1.37 -11.53
CA LEU A 80 5.13 -0.99 -10.22
C LEU A 80 4.47 -2.24 -9.64
N PHE A 81 4.99 -2.68 -8.49
CA PHE A 81 4.49 -3.91 -7.85
C PHE A 81 3.78 -3.57 -6.55
N LEU A 82 2.51 -3.99 -6.45
CA LEU A 82 1.71 -3.80 -5.25
C LEU A 82 2.03 -4.89 -4.26
N GLU A 83 2.64 -4.51 -3.14
CA GLU A 83 2.97 -5.45 -2.07
C GLU A 83 1.77 -5.70 -1.16
N ASP A 84 1.14 -4.60 -0.69
CA ASP A 84 -0.05 -4.67 0.13
C ASP A 84 -1.08 -3.68 -0.37
N PHE A 85 -2.33 -4.10 -0.33
CA PHE A 85 -3.46 -3.28 -0.75
C PHE A 85 -4.59 -3.60 0.21
N VAL A 86 -4.84 -2.70 1.15
CA VAL A 86 -5.79 -2.99 2.22
C VAL A 86 -6.70 -1.80 2.50
N VAL A 87 -7.98 -2.09 2.71
CA VAL A 87 -8.97 -1.11 3.15
C VAL A 87 -9.51 -1.59 4.49
N LYS A 88 -9.61 -0.68 5.44
CA LYS A 88 -10.12 -0.98 6.78
C LYS A 88 -11.51 -1.61 6.67
N GLU A 89 -11.77 -2.63 7.47
CA GLU A 89 -12.97 -3.45 7.32
C GLU A 89 -14.26 -2.64 7.30
N GLU A 90 -14.40 -1.65 8.20
CA GLU A 90 -15.61 -0.82 8.30
C GLU A 90 -15.85 0.03 7.04
N TYR A 91 -14.81 0.22 6.22
CA TYR A 91 -14.88 1.08 5.04
C TYR A 91 -14.90 0.31 3.73
N ARG A 92 -14.96 -1.01 3.80
CA ARG A 92 -15.03 -1.84 2.59
C ARG A 92 -16.38 -1.64 1.88
N ARG A 93 -16.39 -1.85 0.58
CA ARG A 93 -17.58 -1.70 -0.29
C ARG A 93 -18.03 -0.26 -0.44
N MET A 94 -17.17 0.72 -0.12
CA MET A 94 -17.47 2.14 -0.30
C MET A 94 -16.69 2.76 -1.45
N GLY A 95 -16.04 1.92 -2.28
CA GLY A 95 -15.30 2.39 -3.44
C GLY A 95 -13.90 2.90 -3.14
N ILE A 96 -13.44 2.79 -1.90
CA ILE A 96 -12.12 3.32 -1.49
C ILE A 96 -10.99 2.54 -2.16
N GLY A 97 -11.13 1.21 -2.25
CA GLY A 97 -10.15 0.40 -2.97
C GLY A 97 -10.01 0.82 -4.42
N GLY A 98 -11.13 1.10 -5.08
CA GLY A 98 -11.12 1.58 -6.46
C GLY A 98 -10.41 2.92 -6.59
N MET A 99 -10.64 3.84 -5.66
CA MET A 99 -9.99 5.14 -5.66
C MET A 99 -8.47 5.00 -5.52
N LEU A 100 -8.01 4.15 -4.60
CA LEU A 100 -6.60 3.87 -4.42
C LEU A 100 -5.99 3.23 -5.67
N PHE A 101 -6.70 2.29 -6.26
CA PHE A 101 -6.22 1.59 -7.45
C PHE A 101 -6.09 2.53 -8.64
N GLU A 102 -7.09 3.39 -8.84
CA GLU A 102 -7.05 4.38 -9.92
C GLU A 102 -5.87 5.33 -9.76
N GLU A 103 -5.60 5.77 -8.55
CA GLU A 103 -4.46 6.64 -8.29
C GLU A 103 -3.14 5.91 -8.54
N THR A 104 -3.08 4.63 -8.21
CA THR A 104 -1.89 3.81 -8.48
C THR A 104 -1.65 3.71 -9.98
N ILE A 105 -2.70 3.50 -10.77
CA ILE A 105 -2.60 3.46 -12.23
C ILE A 105 -2.11 4.81 -12.77
N ARG A 106 -2.63 5.91 -12.23
CA ARG A 106 -2.22 7.25 -12.65
C ARG A 106 -0.72 7.45 -12.40
N ILE A 107 -0.25 7.01 -11.25
CA ILE A 107 1.18 7.12 -10.90
C ILE A 107 2.03 6.27 -11.84
N ALA A 108 1.59 5.04 -12.12
CA ALA A 108 2.32 4.14 -13.02
C ALA A 108 2.47 4.77 -14.40
N ASN A 109 1.41 5.40 -14.91
CA ASN A 109 1.45 6.07 -16.20
C ASN A 109 2.34 7.32 -16.17
N LYS A 110 2.24 8.13 -15.13
CA LYS A 110 3.02 9.34 -14.98
C LYS A 110 4.52 9.05 -14.89
N GLU A 111 4.87 7.97 -14.22
CA GLU A 111 6.27 7.57 -14.02
C GLU A 111 6.78 6.66 -15.15
N ASN A 112 6.00 6.50 -16.19
CA ASN A 112 6.37 5.69 -17.37
C ASN A 112 6.73 4.25 -16.99
N MET A 113 5.92 3.64 -16.11
CA MET A 113 6.09 2.24 -15.77
C MET A 113 5.65 1.37 -16.95
N ASP A 114 6.33 0.26 -17.12
CA ASP A 114 6.05 -0.68 -18.20
C ASP A 114 5.03 -1.74 -17.79
N GLY A 115 4.66 -1.77 -16.52
CA GLY A 115 3.67 -2.71 -16.02
C GLY A 115 3.23 -2.37 -14.60
N LEU A 116 2.10 -2.95 -14.21
CA LEU A 116 1.54 -2.87 -12.87
C LEU A 116 1.16 -4.29 -12.48
N HIS A 117 1.81 -4.82 -11.46
CA HIS A 117 1.64 -6.22 -11.05
C HIS A 117 1.30 -6.34 -9.57
N TRP A 118 0.64 -7.43 -9.21
CA TRP A 118 0.33 -7.76 -7.82
C TRP A 118 0.15 -9.26 -7.70
N GLN A 119 0.12 -9.73 -6.45
CA GLN A 119 -0.10 -11.13 -6.13
C GLN A 119 -1.38 -11.29 -5.33
N VAL A 120 -2.14 -12.35 -5.60
CA VAL A 120 -3.37 -12.66 -4.88
C VAL A 120 -3.27 -14.08 -4.36
N LEU A 121 -3.59 -14.27 -3.08
CA LEU A 121 -3.62 -15.61 -2.48
C LEU A 121 -4.89 -16.33 -2.97
N ASP A 122 -4.74 -17.63 -3.26
CA ASP A 122 -5.85 -18.42 -3.80
C ASP A 122 -7.10 -18.34 -2.94
N TRP A 123 -6.96 -18.44 -1.63
CA TRP A 123 -8.11 -18.43 -0.73
C TRP A 123 -8.72 -17.03 -0.56
N ASN A 124 -8.06 -16.02 -1.06
CA ASN A 124 -8.47 -14.63 -0.95
C ASN A 124 -9.24 -14.16 -2.20
N THR A 125 -9.38 -15.01 -3.16
CA THR A 125 -10.14 -14.73 -4.37
C THR A 125 -11.60 -15.21 -4.19
#